data_f0a9e8a03161e7e212dc6083f874d270
#
_entry.id   f0a9e8a03161e7e212dc6083f874d270
#
_cell.length_a   1.000
_cell.length_b   1.000
_cell.length_c   1.000
_cell.angle_alpha   90.00
_cell.angle_beta   90.00
_cell.angle_gamma   90.00
#
_symmetry.space_group_name_H-M   'P 1'
#
loop_
_entity.id
_entity.type
_entity.pdbx_description
1 polymer ?
#
loop_
_entity_poly.entity_id
_entity_poly.type
_entity_poly.pdbx_seq_one_letter_code
_entity_poly.pdbx_strand_id
1 'polypeptide(L)'
;MPLHLQSSGVNDESFLVSTRRATVARTGEGNQLKRAEAKTVLSAGKRLRDLREQMGLTLRDVEISSTSLSESRGIEEFIINPSRLSDIETKGVIPSIYRLYVLSVIYRADFTELLKLYGVDLNFTAADFAICSPGKTHRIEVPEGRGSAYIPTKIDPGFDVRRTANMGRMIESWGTVPLQYLQEIAKKKYIYAYVGSEDLTMYPLLLPGSFVQVDERRCRVEEKKWRSELERPIYFVETREGHVCCWVSVRRGEIVLQSHPLSPVPARILKHPQEAEVLGQVVGVAMRLVEWYAPDEPEPPRSPEEDVSEPKELRRR
;
A
#
# COMPACT_ATOMS: atom_id res chain seq x y z
N MET A 1 -6.89 1.70 -65.37
CA MET A 1 -6.12 0.54 -64.89
C MET A 1 -6.11 0.60 -63.37
N PRO A 2 -6.82 -0.26 -62.65
CA PRO A 2 -6.79 -0.29 -61.16
C PRO A 2 -5.78 -1.34 -60.70
N LEU A 3 -4.93 -0.94 -59.77
CA LEU A 3 -3.97 -1.79 -59.08
C LEU A 3 -4.68 -2.62 -57.98
N HIS A 4 -4.58 -3.93 -58.11
CA HIS A 4 -4.98 -4.92 -57.12
C HIS A 4 -4.11 -4.82 -55.86
N LEU A 5 -4.69 -4.60 -54.68
CA LEU A 5 -4.10 -4.86 -53.37
C LEU A 5 -4.54 -6.27 -52.93
N GLN A 6 -3.59 -7.17 -52.86
CA GLN A 6 -3.76 -8.49 -52.25
C GLN A 6 -3.72 -8.34 -50.71
N SER A 7 -4.80 -8.77 -50.05
CA SER A 7 -4.86 -8.93 -48.62
C SER A 7 -4.22 -10.26 -48.23
N SER A 8 -3.09 -10.21 -47.53
CA SER A 8 -2.50 -11.38 -46.87
C SER A 8 -3.25 -11.64 -45.54
N GLY A 9 -4.02 -12.73 -45.52
CA GLY A 9 -4.64 -13.24 -44.31
C GLY A 9 -3.57 -13.77 -43.37
N VAL A 10 -3.48 -13.17 -42.17
CA VAL A 10 -2.70 -13.69 -41.05
C VAL A 10 -3.61 -14.59 -40.24
N ASN A 11 -3.23 -15.86 -40.11
CA ASN A 11 -3.96 -16.92 -39.43
C ASN A 11 -4.27 -16.57 -37.96
N ASP A 12 -5.54 -16.49 -37.64
CA ASP A 12 -6.14 -16.16 -36.34
C ASP A 12 -6.11 -17.35 -35.34
N GLU A 13 -5.57 -18.50 -35.73
CA GLU A 13 -5.57 -19.70 -34.87
C GLU A 13 -4.53 -19.66 -33.73
N SER A 14 -3.42 -18.92 -33.88
CA SER A 14 -2.39 -18.86 -32.84
C SER A 14 -2.83 -18.01 -31.62
N PHE A 15 -3.69 -17.02 -31.84
CA PHE A 15 -4.22 -16.16 -30.78
C PHE A 15 -5.27 -16.85 -29.91
N LEU A 16 -6.10 -17.71 -30.51
CA LEU A 16 -7.13 -18.49 -29.79
C LEU A 16 -6.55 -19.60 -28.91
N VAL A 17 -5.42 -20.19 -29.30
CA VAL A 17 -4.74 -21.23 -28.49
C VAL A 17 -4.04 -20.61 -27.27
N SER A 18 -3.45 -19.41 -27.41
CA SER A 18 -2.83 -18.70 -26.30
C SER A 18 -3.83 -18.25 -25.25
N THR A 19 -4.99 -17.72 -25.66
CA THR A 19 -6.06 -17.31 -24.73
C THR A 19 -6.69 -18.47 -24.00
N ARG A 20 -6.88 -19.63 -24.66
CA ARG A 20 -7.41 -20.84 -23.98
C ARG A 20 -6.43 -21.42 -22.96
N ARG A 21 -5.11 -21.42 -23.20
CA ARG A 21 -4.11 -21.86 -22.21
C ARG A 21 -4.03 -20.92 -21.01
N ALA A 22 -4.12 -19.62 -21.20
CA ALA A 22 -4.15 -18.65 -20.10
C ALA A 22 -5.41 -18.76 -19.24
N THR A 23 -6.56 -19.06 -19.84
CA THR A 23 -7.84 -19.24 -19.12
C THR A 23 -7.86 -20.55 -18.32
N VAL A 24 -7.30 -21.65 -18.85
CA VAL A 24 -7.21 -22.94 -18.14
C VAL A 24 -6.21 -22.89 -16.98
N ALA A 25 -5.09 -22.18 -17.13
CA ALA A 25 -4.15 -21.98 -16.02
C ALA A 25 -4.79 -21.16 -14.88
N ARG A 26 -5.47 -20.04 -15.20
CA ARG A 26 -6.19 -19.24 -14.18
C ARG A 26 -7.30 -19.99 -13.46
N THR A 27 -8.00 -20.93 -14.11
CA THR A 27 -9.02 -21.76 -13.44
C THR A 27 -8.42 -22.81 -12.52
N GLY A 28 -7.25 -23.34 -12.82
CA GLY A 28 -6.52 -24.30 -11.95
C GLY A 28 -5.98 -23.64 -10.68
N GLU A 29 -5.35 -22.48 -10.79
CA GLU A 29 -4.84 -21.68 -9.67
C GLU A 29 -5.99 -21.17 -8.79
N GLY A 30 -7.06 -20.65 -9.35
CA GLY A 30 -8.25 -20.22 -8.61
C GLY A 30 -8.91 -21.35 -7.78
N ASN A 31 -8.81 -22.60 -8.23
CA ASN A 31 -9.36 -23.73 -7.51
C ASN A 31 -8.45 -24.20 -6.36
N GLN A 32 -7.13 -24.05 -6.52
CA GLN A 32 -6.14 -24.32 -5.45
C GLN A 32 -6.22 -23.26 -4.34
N LEU A 33 -6.33 -21.99 -4.70
CA LEU A 33 -6.52 -20.88 -3.75
C LEU A 33 -7.79 -21.07 -2.90
N LYS A 34 -8.93 -21.34 -3.52
CA LYS A 34 -10.19 -21.63 -2.82
C LYS A 34 -10.10 -22.82 -1.86
N ARG A 35 -9.34 -23.87 -2.22
CA ARG A 35 -9.11 -25.02 -1.33
C ARG A 35 -8.20 -24.66 -0.14
N ALA A 36 -7.19 -23.83 -0.37
CA ALA A 36 -6.32 -23.33 0.70
C ALA A 36 -7.08 -22.43 1.68
N GLU A 37 -7.89 -21.51 1.18
CA GLU A 37 -8.77 -20.66 1.98
C GLU A 37 -9.75 -21.48 2.82
N ALA A 38 -10.44 -22.46 2.21
CA ALA A 38 -11.38 -23.33 2.92
C ALA A 38 -10.68 -24.13 4.03
N LYS A 39 -9.45 -24.59 3.82
CA LYS A 39 -8.66 -25.28 4.84
C LYS A 39 -8.27 -24.36 5.99
N THR A 40 -7.90 -23.12 5.68
CA THR A 40 -7.55 -22.10 6.68
C THR A 40 -8.75 -21.79 7.56
N VAL A 41 -9.93 -21.56 6.97
CA VAL A 41 -11.16 -21.21 7.72
C VAL A 41 -11.63 -22.38 8.61
N LEU A 42 -11.53 -23.63 8.13
CA LEU A 42 -11.82 -24.82 8.96
C LEU A 42 -10.84 -24.97 10.12
N SER A 43 -9.57 -24.68 9.91
CA SER A 43 -8.55 -24.69 10.96
C SER A 43 -8.82 -23.60 12.00
N ALA A 44 -9.23 -22.39 11.55
CA ALA A 44 -9.62 -21.30 12.43
C ALA A 44 -10.82 -21.68 13.32
N GLY A 45 -11.85 -22.30 12.74
CA GLY A 45 -13.02 -22.76 13.49
C GLY A 45 -12.65 -23.78 14.57
N LYS A 46 -11.77 -24.76 14.25
CA LYS A 46 -11.26 -25.73 15.23
C LYS A 46 -10.52 -25.01 16.37
N ARG A 47 -9.68 -24.03 16.04
CA ARG A 47 -8.95 -23.26 17.06
C ARG A 47 -9.88 -22.49 18.00
N LEU A 48 -10.96 -21.88 17.46
CA LEU A 48 -11.97 -21.23 18.29
C LEU A 48 -12.68 -22.22 19.22
N ARG A 49 -12.98 -23.42 18.73
CA ARG A 49 -13.53 -24.51 19.54
C ARG A 49 -12.57 -24.91 20.66
N ASP A 50 -11.30 -25.12 20.35
CA ASP A 50 -10.28 -25.46 21.34
C ASP A 50 -10.19 -24.41 22.46
N LEU A 51 -10.23 -23.11 22.10
CA LEU A 51 -10.24 -22.01 23.06
C LEU A 51 -11.48 -22.06 23.97
N ARG A 52 -12.67 -22.29 23.39
CA ARG A 52 -13.90 -22.44 24.16
C ARG A 52 -13.83 -23.61 25.14
N GLU A 53 -13.40 -24.77 24.66
CA GLU A 53 -13.28 -25.99 25.45
C GLU A 53 -12.23 -25.89 26.56
N GLN A 54 -11.10 -25.24 26.30
CA GLN A 54 -10.06 -24.93 27.30
C GLN A 54 -10.61 -24.06 28.46
N MET A 55 -11.57 -23.19 28.17
CA MET A 55 -12.25 -22.38 29.19
C MET A 55 -13.43 -23.12 29.87
N GLY A 56 -13.70 -24.35 29.45
CA GLY A 56 -14.82 -25.12 29.98
C GLY A 56 -16.20 -24.59 29.59
N LEU A 57 -16.29 -23.76 28.52
CA LEU A 57 -17.53 -23.14 28.09
C LEU A 57 -18.32 -24.05 27.16
N THR A 58 -19.64 -24.14 27.41
CA THR A 58 -20.57 -24.72 26.42
C THR A 58 -20.97 -23.70 25.35
N LEU A 59 -21.58 -24.16 24.26
CA LEU A 59 -22.15 -23.28 23.25
C LEU A 59 -23.21 -22.33 23.84
N ARG A 60 -23.95 -22.80 24.86
CA ARG A 60 -24.96 -22.02 25.53
C ARG A 60 -24.40 -20.94 26.46
N ASP A 61 -23.27 -21.21 27.11
CA ASP A 61 -22.57 -20.20 27.92
C ASP A 61 -22.09 -19.03 27.06
N VAL A 62 -21.65 -19.31 25.85
CA VAL A 62 -21.25 -18.27 24.87
C VAL A 62 -22.47 -17.47 24.41
N GLU A 63 -23.63 -18.12 24.17
CA GLU A 63 -24.88 -17.42 23.85
C GLU A 63 -25.28 -16.46 24.98
N ILE A 64 -25.32 -16.93 26.24
CA ILE A 64 -25.68 -16.12 27.41
C ILE A 64 -24.74 -14.91 27.54
N SER A 65 -23.42 -15.16 27.43
CA SER A 65 -22.41 -14.10 27.57
C SER A 65 -22.50 -13.08 26.43
N SER A 66 -22.75 -13.54 25.21
CA SER A 66 -22.89 -12.67 24.04
C SER A 66 -24.16 -11.84 24.10
N THR A 67 -25.25 -12.40 24.60
CA THR A 67 -26.51 -11.68 24.82
C THR A 67 -26.35 -10.59 25.87
N SER A 68 -25.73 -10.90 27.02
CA SER A 68 -25.47 -9.91 28.07
C SER A 68 -24.59 -8.75 27.55
N LEU A 69 -23.59 -9.04 26.71
CA LEU A 69 -22.76 -8.02 26.09
C LEU A 69 -23.54 -7.17 25.07
N SER A 70 -24.42 -7.81 24.30
CA SER A 70 -25.32 -7.15 23.35
C SER A 70 -26.27 -6.17 24.07
N GLU A 71 -26.91 -6.60 25.13
CA GLU A 71 -27.80 -5.77 25.95
C GLU A 71 -27.04 -4.58 26.57
N SER A 72 -25.85 -4.82 27.11
CA SER A 72 -25.00 -3.77 27.69
C SER A 72 -24.54 -2.70 26.68
N ARG A 73 -24.36 -3.07 25.42
CA ARG A 73 -23.83 -2.19 24.35
C ARG A 73 -24.90 -1.70 23.40
N GLY A 74 -26.09 -2.30 23.38
CA GLY A 74 -27.16 -2.00 22.44
C GLY A 74 -26.85 -2.42 20.98
N ILE A 75 -26.06 -3.50 20.79
CA ILE A 75 -25.63 -3.99 19.48
C ILE A 75 -26.09 -5.43 19.30
N GLU A 76 -27.16 -5.66 18.53
CA GLU A 76 -27.75 -6.98 18.29
C GLU A 76 -26.82 -7.96 17.58
N GLU A 77 -25.90 -7.47 16.71
CA GLU A 77 -24.95 -8.28 15.98
C GLU A 77 -23.93 -9.00 16.89
N PHE A 78 -23.87 -8.65 18.15
CA PHE A 78 -23.06 -9.33 19.16
C PHE A 78 -23.61 -10.68 19.55
N ILE A 79 -24.91 -10.93 19.37
CA ILE A 79 -25.56 -12.20 19.77
C ILE A 79 -25.02 -13.34 18.90
N ILE A 80 -24.59 -14.42 19.58
CA ILE A 80 -24.07 -15.63 18.95
C ILE A 80 -24.92 -16.82 19.40
N ASN A 81 -25.85 -17.22 18.54
CA ASN A 81 -26.66 -18.41 18.80
C ASN A 81 -25.83 -19.70 18.71
N PRO A 82 -26.15 -20.76 19.47
CA PRO A 82 -25.42 -22.02 19.48
C PRO A 82 -25.26 -22.68 18.15
N SER A 83 -26.28 -22.61 17.27
CA SER A 83 -26.22 -23.14 15.91
C SER A 83 -25.19 -22.39 15.07
N ARG A 84 -25.14 -21.04 15.17
CA ARG A 84 -24.19 -20.22 14.45
C ARG A 84 -22.76 -20.44 14.91
N LEU A 85 -22.55 -20.57 16.24
CA LEU A 85 -21.24 -20.89 16.79
C LEU A 85 -20.77 -22.28 16.33
N SER A 86 -21.66 -23.26 16.36
CA SER A 86 -21.36 -24.61 15.83
C SER A 86 -20.96 -24.57 14.37
N ASP A 87 -21.63 -23.76 13.54
CA ASP A 87 -21.30 -23.60 12.12
C ASP A 87 -19.91 -22.96 11.91
N ILE A 88 -19.57 -21.98 12.73
CA ILE A 88 -18.24 -21.36 12.75
C ILE A 88 -17.16 -22.40 13.12
N GLU A 89 -17.39 -23.18 14.19
CA GLU A 89 -16.43 -24.15 14.72
C GLU A 89 -16.24 -25.40 13.84
N THR A 90 -17.28 -25.81 13.07
CA THR A 90 -17.30 -27.12 12.39
C THR A 90 -17.41 -27.04 10.87
N LYS A 91 -18.09 -26.02 10.33
CA LYS A 91 -18.39 -25.92 8.89
C LYS A 91 -17.50 -24.89 8.17
N GLY A 92 -16.59 -24.21 8.85
CA GLY A 92 -15.75 -23.17 8.26
C GLY A 92 -16.55 -21.92 7.87
N VAL A 93 -17.55 -21.55 8.64
CA VAL A 93 -18.24 -20.29 8.48
C VAL A 93 -17.42 -19.16 9.08
N ILE A 94 -17.12 -18.13 8.30
CA ILE A 94 -16.39 -16.95 8.77
C ILE A 94 -17.33 -16.11 9.66
N PRO A 95 -16.96 -15.83 10.92
CA PRO A 95 -17.72 -14.93 11.78
C PRO A 95 -17.67 -13.50 11.26
N SER A 96 -18.72 -12.71 11.49
CA SER A 96 -18.65 -11.27 11.30
C SER A 96 -17.64 -10.65 12.27
N ILE A 97 -17.16 -9.44 11.96
CA ILE A 97 -16.23 -8.71 12.83
C ILE A 97 -16.84 -8.52 14.25
N TYR A 98 -18.13 -8.29 14.36
CA TYR A 98 -18.84 -8.17 15.62
C TYR A 98 -18.78 -9.45 16.45
N ARG A 99 -19.04 -10.59 15.83
CA ARG A 99 -18.98 -11.90 16.51
C ARG A 99 -17.56 -12.28 16.87
N LEU A 100 -16.60 -12.00 16.00
CA LEU A 100 -15.18 -12.27 16.27
C LEU A 100 -14.69 -11.43 17.46
N TYR A 101 -15.12 -10.16 17.54
CA TYR A 101 -14.87 -9.30 18.70
C TYR A 101 -15.46 -9.89 19.98
N VAL A 102 -16.72 -10.32 19.95
CA VAL A 102 -17.38 -10.93 21.11
C VAL A 102 -16.65 -12.21 21.55
N LEU A 103 -16.24 -13.06 20.60
CA LEU A 103 -15.46 -14.25 20.93
C LEU A 103 -14.11 -13.90 21.54
N SER A 104 -13.44 -12.82 21.08
CA SER A 104 -12.18 -12.37 21.69
C SER A 104 -12.38 -11.95 23.16
N VAL A 105 -13.48 -11.28 23.46
CA VAL A 105 -13.83 -10.86 24.82
C VAL A 105 -14.16 -12.07 25.72
N ILE A 106 -15.02 -12.98 25.22
CA ILE A 106 -15.46 -14.16 25.99
C ILE A 106 -14.27 -15.11 26.23
N TYR A 107 -13.45 -15.37 25.21
CA TYR A 107 -12.31 -16.28 25.28
C TYR A 107 -11.05 -15.63 25.85
N ARG A 108 -11.11 -14.33 26.18
CA ARG A 108 -9.96 -13.52 26.65
C ARG A 108 -8.74 -13.66 25.72
N ALA A 109 -9.01 -13.77 24.44
CA ALA A 109 -8.01 -13.89 23.39
C ALA A 109 -7.76 -12.52 22.73
N ASP A 110 -6.55 -12.30 22.26
CA ASP A 110 -6.24 -11.09 21.49
C ASP A 110 -7.02 -11.09 20.18
N PHE A 111 -7.70 -9.98 19.89
CA PHE A 111 -8.52 -9.84 18.69
C PHE A 111 -7.69 -9.93 17.41
N THR A 112 -6.48 -9.41 17.42
CA THR A 112 -5.58 -9.44 16.25
C THR A 112 -5.08 -10.86 15.98
N GLU A 113 -4.85 -11.66 17.02
CA GLU A 113 -4.52 -13.08 16.88
C GLU A 113 -5.69 -13.89 16.32
N LEU A 114 -6.93 -13.56 16.71
CA LEU A 114 -8.10 -14.20 16.09
C LEU A 114 -8.27 -13.82 14.63
N LEU A 115 -7.96 -12.59 14.22
CA LEU A 115 -7.95 -12.17 12.81
C LEU A 115 -6.93 -12.97 11.99
N LYS A 116 -5.74 -13.21 12.53
CA LYS A 116 -4.69 -14.01 11.86
C LYS A 116 -5.15 -15.42 11.54
N LEU A 117 -5.99 -16.04 12.39
CA LEU A 117 -6.56 -17.36 12.12
C LEU A 117 -7.33 -17.39 10.79
N TYR A 118 -7.90 -16.27 10.38
CA TYR A 118 -8.64 -16.09 9.13
C TYR A 118 -7.81 -15.48 8.01
N GLY A 119 -6.48 -15.40 8.18
CA GLY A 119 -5.56 -14.88 7.15
C GLY A 119 -5.44 -13.35 7.14
N VAL A 120 -6.03 -12.64 8.13
CA VAL A 120 -5.91 -11.18 8.24
C VAL A 120 -4.84 -10.84 9.27
N ASP A 121 -3.61 -10.61 8.81
CA ASP A 121 -2.52 -10.20 9.68
C ASP A 121 -2.22 -8.72 9.51
N LEU A 122 -2.52 -7.94 10.55
CA LEU A 122 -2.33 -6.48 10.55
C LEU A 122 -0.85 -6.08 10.49
N ASN A 123 0.09 -7.00 10.73
CA ASN A 123 1.52 -6.73 10.57
C ASN A 123 1.90 -6.52 9.09
N PHE A 124 1.13 -7.09 8.15
CA PHE A 124 1.34 -6.91 6.71
C PHE A 124 0.70 -5.65 6.14
N THR A 125 -0.08 -4.88 6.92
CA THR A 125 -0.81 -3.69 6.44
C THR A 125 0.12 -2.71 5.71
N ALA A 126 1.36 -2.55 6.18
CA ALA A 126 2.31 -1.64 5.55
C ALA A 126 2.80 -2.14 4.18
N ALA A 127 2.97 -3.46 4.02
CA ALA A 127 3.32 -4.08 2.74
C ALA A 127 2.15 -4.03 1.76
N ASP A 128 0.95 -4.38 2.25
CA ASP A 128 -0.28 -4.36 1.47
C ASP A 128 -0.62 -2.94 0.99
N PHE A 129 -0.32 -1.91 1.80
CA PHE A 129 -0.48 -0.53 1.39
C PHE A 129 0.34 -0.18 0.15
N ALA A 130 1.57 -0.68 0.03
CA ALA A 130 2.42 -0.45 -1.13
C ALA A 130 1.82 -1.07 -2.41
N ILE A 131 1.13 -2.22 -2.28
CA ILE A 131 0.44 -2.90 -3.38
C ILE A 131 -0.84 -2.16 -3.77
N CYS A 132 -1.58 -1.65 -2.77
CA CYS A 132 -2.88 -1.00 -2.95
C CYS A 132 -2.79 0.52 -3.12
N SER A 133 -1.59 1.08 -3.35
CA SER A 133 -1.42 2.54 -3.51
C SER A 133 -2.28 3.07 -4.65
N PRO A 134 -3.05 4.15 -4.43
CA PRO A 134 -3.83 4.78 -5.48
C PRO A 134 -2.96 5.22 -6.66
N GLY A 135 -3.46 5.06 -7.89
CA GLY A 135 -2.74 5.46 -9.11
C GLY A 135 -2.47 6.96 -9.19
N LYS A 136 -3.38 7.79 -8.64
CA LYS A 136 -3.27 9.26 -8.65
C LYS A 136 -2.67 9.81 -7.37
N THR A 137 -1.87 10.85 -7.52
CA THR A 137 -1.37 11.67 -6.39
C THR A 137 -2.54 12.26 -5.60
N HIS A 138 -2.52 12.14 -4.28
CA HIS A 138 -3.63 12.56 -3.42
C HIS A 138 -3.14 13.12 -2.08
N ARG A 139 -3.93 14.06 -1.56
CA ARG A 139 -3.75 14.61 -0.22
C ARG A 139 -4.22 13.60 0.83
N ILE A 140 -3.51 13.58 1.96
CA ILE A 140 -3.90 12.81 3.13
C ILE A 140 -4.66 13.74 4.08
N GLU A 141 -5.92 13.41 4.37
CA GLU A 141 -6.67 14.08 5.41
C GLU A 141 -6.25 13.52 6.77
N VAL A 142 -5.77 14.41 7.63
CA VAL A 142 -5.36 14.06 9.00
C VAL A 142 -6.48 14.45 9.93
N PRO A 143 -7.17 13.46 10.57
CA PRO A 143 -8.11 13.78 11.63
C PRO A 143 -7.40 14.50 12.77
N GLU A 144 -8.02 15.56 13.30
CA GLU A 144 -7.47 16.26 14.46
C GLU A 144 -7.31 15.27 15.64
N GLY A 145 -6.08 15.09 16.10
CA GLY A 145 -5.75 14.46 17.38
C GLY A 145 -4.95 13.16 17.35
N ARG A 146 -5.17 12.20 16.47
CA ARG A 146 -4.46 10.90 16.49
C ARG A 146 -4.43 10.22 15.12
N GLY A 147 -3.83 10.85 14.14
CA GLY A 147 -3.59 10.22 12.84
C GLY A 147 -2.23 9.51 12.81
N SER A 148 -2.14 8.48 11.98
CA SER A 148 -0.87 7.84 11.61
C SER A 148 -0.74 7.86 10.09
N ALA A 149 0.47 8.03 9.59
CA ALA A 149 0.79 7.90 8.18
C ALA A 149 1.73 6.71 7.98
N TYR A 150 1.52 5.97 6.90
CA TYR A 150 2.48 4.97 6.45
C TYR A 150 3.54 5.67 5.62
N ILE A 151 4.78 5.65 6.09
CA ILE A 151 5.92 6.18 5.36
C ILE A 151 6.90 5.06 5.02
N PRO A 152 7.61 5.16 3.87
CA PRO A 152 8.57 4.13 3.44
C PRO A 152 9.85 4.14 4.29
N THR A 153 9.72 4.39 5.59
CA THR A 153 10.79 4.36 6.57
C THR A 153 10.24 3.87 7.90
N LYS A 154 10.99 3.03 8.59
CA LYS A 154 10.71 2.65 9.97
C LYS A 154 11.49 3.60 10.89
N ILE A 155 10.81 4.41 11.68
CA ILE A 155 11.47 5.27 12.66
C ILE A 155 11.68 4.46 13.95
N ASP A 156 12.93 4.22 14.29
CA ASP A 156 13.30 3.68 15.58
C ASP A 156 13.40 4.86 16.59
N PRO A 157 12.58 4.88 17.66
CA PRO A 157 12.62 5.93 18.67
C PRO A 157 13.98 6.03 19.40
N GLY A 158 14.77 4.94 19.42
CA GLY A 158 16.13 4.88 19.99
C GLY A 158 17.23 5.29 19.02
N PHE A 159 16.87 5.71 17.80
CA PHE A 159 17.84 6.03 16.76
C PHE A 159 18.53 7.38 17.00
N ASP A 160 19.85 7.35 17.14
CA ASP A 160 20.66 8.56 17.20
C ASP A 160 21.01 9.06 15.80
N VAL A 161 20.31 10.10 15.34
CA VAL A 161 20.50 10.76 14.04
C VAL A 161 21.94 11.23 13.80
N ARG A 162 22.74 11.38 14.85
CA ARG A 162 24.15 11.81 14.77
C ARG A 162 25.09 10.72 14.29
N ARG A 163 24.67 9.47 14.25
CA ARG A 163 25.46 8.33 13.79
C ARG A 163 25.11 7.98 12.34
N THR A 164 25.79 8.60 11.38
CA THR A 164 25.58 8.41 9.94
C THR A 164 25.76 6.97 9.45
N ALA A 165 26.52 6.12 10.15
CA ALA A 165 26.74 4.72 9.78
C ALA A 165 25.46 3.84 9.85
N ASN A 166 24.39 4.32 10.51
CA ASN A 166 23.14 3.58 10.66
C ASN A 166 22.04 4.02 9.67
N MET A 167 22.29 5.01 8.82
CA MET A 167 21.27 5.48 7.86
C MET A 167 20.81 4.39 6.89
N GLY A 168 21.69 3.48 6.48
CA GLY A 168 21.32 2.35 5.62
C GLY A 168 20.36 1.34 6.26
N ARG A 169 20.31 1.26 7.60
CA ARG A 169 19.38 0.38 8.31
C ARG A 169 18.01 1.01 8.57
N MET A 170 17.84 2.31 8.37
CA MET A 170 16.56 3.00 8.56
C MET A 170 15.55 2.74 7.44
N ILE A 171 15.97 2.24 6.29
CA ILE A 171 15.13 2.12 5.09
C ILE A 171 14.75 0.64 4.88
N GLU A 172 14.29 -0.04 5.92
CA GLU A 172 13.99 -1.48 5.76
C GLU A 172 12.53 -1.80 5.44
N SER A 173 11.56 -0.95 5.77
CA SER A 173 10.16 -1.23 5.42
C SER A 173 9.25 -0.01 5.59
N TRP A 174 8.07 -0.05 4.95
CA TRP A 174 7.00 0.87 5.29
C TRP A 174 6.63 0.74 6.76
N GLY A 175 6.65 1.86 7.49
CA GLY A 175 6.31 1.92 8.90
C GLY A 175 5.16 2.88 9.17
N THR A 176 4.45 2.63 10.27
CA THR A 176 3.44 3.56 10.78
C THR A 176 4.11 4.60 11.64
N VAL A 177 4.01 5.87 11.25
CA VAL A 177 4.49 7.00 12.05
C VAL A 177 3.31 7.83 12.49
N PRO A 178 3.11 8.06 13.80
CA PRO A 178 2.10 8.98 14.27
C PRO A 178 2.36 10.38 13.73
N LEU A 179 1.37 10.99 13.10
CA LEU A 179 1.50 12.32 12.47
C LEU A 179 1.87 13.42 13.47
N GLN A 180 1.53 13.23 14.76
CA GLN A 180 1.96 14.14 15.82
C GLN A 180 3.49 14.28 15.88
N TYR A 181 4.28 13.22 15.63
CA TYR A 181 5.74 13.33 15.59
C TYR A 181 6.23 14.16 14.42
N LEU A 182 5.55 14.09 13.28
CA LEU A 182 5.86 14.93 12.12
C LEU A 182 5.48 16.39 12.38
N GLN A 183 4.41 16.64 13.15
CA GLN A 183 3.96 17.98 13.53
C GLN A 183 4.81 18.62 14.63
N GLU A 184 5.32 17.84 15.59
CA GLU A 184 6.17 18.34 16.67
C GLU A 184 7.55 18.79 16.16
N ILE A 185 8.10 18.13 15.13
CA ILE A 185 9.36 18.50 14.50
C ILE A 185 9.25 19.88 13.84
N ALA A 186 8.07 20.32 13.47
CA ALA A 186 7.82 21.65 12.97
C ALA A 186 6.47 22.16 13.51
N LYS A 187 6.47 23.14 14.36
CA LYS A 187 5.30 23.91 14.83
C LYS A 187 4.52 24.62 13.69
N LYS A 188 4.44 24.00 12.51
CA LYS A 188 3.96 24.55 11.26
C LYS A 188 2.84 23.67 10.70
N LYS A 189 1.80 24.25 10.14
CA LYS A 189 0.80 23.49 9.38
C LYS A 189 1.40 23.02 8.06
N TYR A 190 1.37 21.71 7.83
CA TYR A 190 1.77 21.08 6.58
C TYR A 190 0.61 20.28 6.01
N ILE A 191 0.52 20.24 4.68
CA ILE A 191 -0.23 19.20 3.98
C ILE A 191 0.70 17.97 3.85
N TYR A 192 0.10 16.81 3.96
CA TYR A 192 0.76 15.54 3.65
C TYR A 192 0.06 14.88 2.47
N ALA A 193 0.83 14.26 1.58
CA ALA A 193 0.31 13.60 0.41
C ALA A 193 1.15 12.39 0.01
N TYR A 194 0.57 11.49 -0.78
CA TYR A 194 1.28 10.43 -1.47
C TYR A 194 1.34 10.75 -2.96
N VAL A 195 2.51 10.48 -3.56
CA VAL A 195 2.66 10.44 -5.02
C VAL A 195 2.01 9.17 -5.52
N GLY A 196 1.07 9.28 -6.44
CA GLY A 196 0.33 8.14 -6.98
C GLY A 196 1.23 7.10 -7.64
N SER A 197 0.80 5.83 -7.66
CA SER A 197 1.57 4.75 -8.27
C SER A 197 1.76 4.91 -9.79
N GLU A 198 0.88 5.68 -10.44
CA GLU A 198 0.94 5.99 -11.88
C GLU A 198 1.52 7.39 -12.16
N ASP A 199 1.81 8.19 -11.11
CA ASP A 199 2.32 9.55 -11.26
C ASP A 199 3.86 9.53 -11.43
N LEU A 200 4.28 9.59 -12.68
CA LEU A 200 5.68 9.68 -13.08
C LEU A 200 6.14 11.11 -13.36
N THR A 201 5.36 12.15 -13.01
CA THR A 201 5.62 13.55 -13.37
C THR A 201 7.00 14.02 -12.94
N MET A 202 7.45 13.68 -11.75
CA MET A 202 8.77 14.07 -11.24
C MET A 202 9.78 12.91 -11.16
N TYR A 203 9.53 11.82 -11.87
CA TYR A 203 10.50 10.72 -11.98
C TYR A 203 11.81 11.20 -12.63
N PRO A 204 13.01 10.92 -12.09
CA PRO A 204 13.30 10.08 -10.91
C PRO A 204 13.42 10.82 -9.57
N LEU A 205 13.19 12.13 -9.51
CA LEU A 205 13.32 12.90 -8.27
C LEU A 205 12.27 12.54 -7.22
N LEU A 206 11.05 12.22 -7.65
CA LEU A 206 10.00 11.66 -6.82
C LEU A 206 9.52 10.36 -7.46
N LEU A 207 9.69 9.27 -6.75
CA LEU A 207 9.20 7.97 -7.20
C LEU A 207 7.72 7.79 -6.85
N PRO A 208 6.94 7.04 -7.63
CA PRO A 208 5.61 6.59 -7.26
C PRO A 208 5.60 5.97 -5.85
N GLY A 209 4.52 6.23 -5.10
CA GLY A 209 4.41 5.79 -3.71
C GLY A 209 5.19 6.63 -2.69
N SER A 210 5.91 7.68 -3.10
CA SER A 210 6.59 8.58 -2.17
C SER A 210 5.59 9.32 -1.30
N PHE A 211 5.95 9.51 -0.02
CA PHE A 211 5.26 10.38 0.90
C PHE A 211 5.88 11.78 0.86
N VAL A 212 5.07 12.82 0.72
CA VAL A 212 5.54 14.20 0.63
C VAL A 212 4.92 15.07 1.71
N GLN A 213 5.73 16.01 2.20
CA GLN A 213 5.33 17.06 3.12
C GLN A 213 5.36 18.39 2.38
N VAL A 214 4.27 19.14 2.44
CA VAL A 214 4.03 20.38 1.67
C VAL A 214 3.82 21.55 2.61
N ASP A 215 4.59 22.63 2.45
CA ASP A 215 4.40 23.89 3.21
C ASP A 215 3.41 24.81 2.46
N GLU A 216 2.18 24.91 2.96
CA GLU A 216 1.11 25.74 2.39
C GLU A 216 1.46 27.23 2.35
N ARG A 217 2.40 27.72 3.17
CA ARG A 217 2.79 29.13 3.18
C ARG A 217 3.70 29.47 2.00
N ARG A 218 4.23 28.47 1.31
CA ARG A 218 5.09 28.60 0.15
C ARG A 218 4.34 28.31 -1.15
N CYS A 219 3.13 28.89 -1.30
CA CYS A 219 2.32 28.75 -2.51
C CYS A 219 2.77 29.72 -3.64
N ARG A 220 3.59 30.72 -3.31
CA ARG A 220 4.10 31.64 -4.33
C ARG A 220 5.23 31.00 -5.13
N VAL A 221 5.04 30.92 -6.45
CA VAL A 221 6.03 30.36 -7.36
C VAL A 221 7.26 31.25 -7.42
N GLU A 222 8.43 30.68 -7.15
CA GLU A 222 9.71 31.38 -7.24
C GLU A 222 10.29 31.25 -8.64
N GLU A 223 10.55 32.39 -9.30
CA GLU A 223 11.18 32.45 -10.62
C GLU A 223 12.67 32.83 -10.48
N LYS A 224 13.46 31.99 -9.82
CA LYS A 224 14.90 32.19 -9.68
C LYS A 224 15.68 31.33 -10.66
N LYS A 225 16.97 31.68 -10.89
CA LYS A 225 17.89 30.79 -11.58
C LYS A 225 18.40 29.75 -10.58
N TRP A 226 18.19 28.49 -10.89
CA TRP A 226 18.65 27.34 -10.11
C TRP A 226 20.01 26.86 -10.63
N ARG A 227 20.91 26.44 -9.74
CA ARG A 227 22.22 25.89 -10.12
C ARG A 227 22.12 24.41 -10.44
N SER A 228 21.15 23.73 -9.83
CA SER A 228 20.89 22.31 -10.05
C SER A 228 19.39 22.02 -9.98
N GLU A 229 18.99 20.86 -10.47
CA GLU A 229 17.60 20.38 -10.40
C GLU A 229 17.13 20.21 -8.97
N LEU A 230 18.04 19.85 -8.04
CA LEU A 230 17.74 19.68 -6.62
C LEU A 230 17.42 20.99 -5.90
N GLU A 231 17.89 22.12 -6.41
CA GLU A 231 17.57 23.45 -5.86
C GLU A 231 16.23 23.99 -6.38
N ARG A 232 15.68 23.41 -7.46
CA ARG A 232 14.45 23.86 -8.07
C ARG A 232 13.26 23.39 -7.24
N PRO A 233 12.40 24.30 -6.73
CA PRO A 233 11.29 23.90 -5.88
C PRO A 233 10.26 23.08 -6.64
N ILE A 234 9.85 21.97 -6.04
CA ILE A 234 8.73 21.17 -6.47
C ILE A 234 7.50 21.70 -5.74
N TYR A 235 6.42 21.89 -6.48
CA TYR A 235 5.15 22.38 -5.94
C TYR A 235 4.11 21.28 -5.98
N PHE A 236 3.23 21.29 -4.98
CA PHE A 236 2.03 20.46 -4.93
C PHE A 236 0.89 21.29 -5.49
N VAL A 237 0.33 20.84 -6.59
CA VAL A 237 -0.66 21.57 -7.38
C VAL A 237 -1.96 20.79 -7.44
N GLU A 238 -3.07 21.46 -7.18
CA GLU A 238 -4.41 20.95 -7.42
C GLU A 238 -4.85 21.27 -8.84
N THR A 239 -5.42 20.28 -9.52
CA THR A 239 -6.00 20.41 -10.87
C THR A 239 -7.39 19.81 -10.88
N ARG A 240 -8.17 20.01 -11.94
CA ARG A 240 -9.50 19.38 -12.09
C ARG A 240 -9.44 17.85 -12.09
N GLU A 241 -8.30 17.26 -12.41
CA GLU A 241 -8.10 15.79 -12.49
C GLU A 241 -7.56 15.19 -11.20
N GLY A 242 -7.21 16.01 -10.21
CA GLY A 242 -6.59 15.64 -8.94
C GLY A 242 -5.33 16.44 -8.67
N HIS A 243 -4.44 15.90 -7.84
CA HIS A 243 -3.21 16.58 -7.44
C HIS A 243 -2.00 16.07 -8.22
N VAL A 244 -0.97 16.91 -8.34
CA VAL A 244 0.29 16.56 -8.98
C VAL A 244 1.45 17.29 -8.30
N CYS A 245 2.59 16.60 -8.17
CA CYS A 245 3.86 17.22 -7.80
C CYS A 245 4.63 17.57 -9.08
N CYS A 246 5.01 18.85 -9.26
CA CYS A 246 5.73 19.27 -10.48
C CYS A 246 6.52 20.55 -10.26
N TRP A 247 7.37 20.89 -11.20
CA TRP A 247 7.89 22.24 -11.32
C TRP A 247 6.83 23.15 -11.92
N VAL A 248 6.83 24.39 -11.49
CA VAL A 248 5.79 25.36 -11.88
C VAL A 248 6.41 26.66 -12.37
N SER A 249 5.81 27.22 -13.40
CA SER A 249 5.99 28.63 -13.78
C SER A 249 4.62 29.27 -14.07
N VAL A 250 4.44 30.53 -13.67
CA VAL A 250 3.16 31.25 -13.86
C VAL A 250 3.40 32.48 -14.72
N ARG A 251 2.66 32.60 -15.82
CA ARG A 251 2.76 33.75 -16.73
C ARG A 251 1.38 34.17 -17.21
N ARG A 252 1.04 35.49 -17.04
CA ARG A 252 -0.16 36.10 -17.63
C ARG A 252 -1.49 35.34 -17.43
N GLY A 253 -1.69 34.74 -16.24
CA GLY A 253 -2.92 34.00 -15.95
C GLY A 253 -2.90 32.55 -16.42
N GLU A 254 -1.74 32.07 -16.89
CA GLU A 254 -1.50 30.66 -17.20
C GLU A 254 -0.46 30.08 -16.24
N ILE A 255 -0.64 28.81 -15.90
CA ILE A 255 0.29 28.01 -15.13
C ILE A 255 0.84 26.89 -16.00
N VAL A 256 2.14 26.78 -16.05
CA VAL A 256 2.83 25.69 -16.74
C VAL A 256 3.26 24.68 -15.70
N LEU A 257 2.69 23.47 -15.75
CA LEU A 257 3.08 22.32 -14.96
C LEU A 257 4.17 21.57 -15.74
N GLN A 258 5.40 21.66 -15.27
CA GLN A 258 6.55 21.11 -15.95
C GLN A 258 7.00 19.83 -15.25
N SER A 259 7.03 18.75 -16.01
CA SER A 259 7.58 17.46 -15.57
C SER A 259 9.11 17.47 -15.57
N HIS A 260 9.72 16.52 -14.87
CA HIS A 260 11.14 16.28 -14.94
C HIS A 260 11.55 15.87 -16.39
N PRO A 261 12.73 16.25 -16.91
CA PRO A 261 13.16 15.92 -18.29
C PRO A 261 13.19 14.41 -18.61
N LEU A 262 13.42 13.56 -17.60
CA LEU A 262 13.40 12.10 -17.73
C LEU A 262 12.00 11.48 -17.55
N SER A 263 11.00 12.30 -17.22
CA SER A 263 9.62 11.84 -17.09
C SER A 263 9.00 11.59 -18.47
N PRO A 264 8.21 10.51 -18.64
CA PRO A 264 7.41 10.30 -19.85
C PRO A 264 6.18 11.24 -19.93
N VAL A 265 5.88 11.97 -18.85
CA VAL A 265 4.68 12.82 -18.75
C VAL A 265 4.99 14.19 -19.40
N PRO A 266 4.22 14.64 -20.40
CA PRO A 266 4.43 15.94 -21.03
C PRO A 266 4.07 17.11 -20.08
N ALA A 267 4.72 18.25 -20.30
CA ALA A 267 4.34 19.49 -19.64
C ALA A 267 2.92 19.91 -20.06
N ARG A 268 2.18 20.54 -19.13
CA ARG A 268 0.80 21.01 -19.34
C ARG A 268 0.69 22.50 -19.07
N ILE A 269 -0.10 23.19 -19.89
CA ILE A 269 -0.42 24.60 -19.71
C ILE A 269 -1.92 24.69 -19.35
N LEU A 270 -2.23 25.29 -18.21
CA LEU A 270 -3.57 25.41 -17.67
C LEU A 270 -3.87 26.86 -17.27
N LYS A 271 -5.12 27.22 -17.16
CA LYS A 271 -5.54 28.54 -16.66
C LYS A 271 -5.39 28.61 -15.14
N HIS A 272 -4.72 29.66 -14.67
CA HIS A 272 -4.53 29.91 -13.24
C HIS A 272 -5.41 31.07 -12.77
N PRO A 273 -6.19 30.93 -11.67
CA PRO A 273 -6.34 29.76 -10.79
C PRO A 273 -7.47 28.79 -11.20
N GLN A 274 -8.18 29.01 -12.32
CA GLN A 274 -9.43 28.30 -12.65
C GLN A 274 -9.29 26.80 -12.91
N GLU A 275 -8.14 26.36 -13.44
CA GLU A 275 -7.90 24.96 -13.83
C GLU A 275 -6.81 24.30 -12.99
N ALA A 276 -5.91 25.12 -12.42
CA ALA A 276 -4.88 24.64 -11.52
C ALA A 276 -4.49 25.71 -10.50
N GLU A 277 -4.26 25.28 -9.24
CA GLU A 277 -3.85 26.12 -8.13
C GLU A 277 -2.66 25.50 -7.38
N VAL A 278 -1.71 26.34 -6.98
CA VAL A 278 -0.54 25.90 -6.20
C VAL A 278 -0.92 25.87 -4.73
N LEU A 279 -0.99 24.70 -4.15
CA LEU A 279 -1.31 24.50 -2.74
C LEU A 279 -0.11 24.72 -1.81
N GLY A 280 1.12 24.52 -2.30
CA GLY A 280 2.33 24.74 -1.52
C GLY A 280 3.57 24.13 -2.17
N GLN A 281 4.71 24.36 -1.50
CA GLN A 281 5.99 23.80 -1.91
C GLN A 281 6.26 22.49 -1.17
N VAL A 282 6.71 21.45 -1.87
CA VAL A 282 7.22 20.21 -1.28
C VAL A 282 8.51 20.54 -0.53
N VAL A 283 8.53 20.29 0.78
CA VAL A 283 9.65 20.60 1.69
C VAL A 283 10.25 19.35 2.33
N GLY A 284 9.57 18.23 2.24
CA GLY A 284 10.05 16.95 2.75
C GLY A 284 9.54 15.81 1.89
N VAL A 285 10.38 14.80 1.73
CA VAL A 285 10.06 13.58 0.96
C VAL A 285 10.57 12.38 1.73
N ALA A 286 9.73 11.35 1.84
CA ALA A 286 10.15 10.03 2.21
C ALA A 286 9.83 9.10 1.04
N MET A 287 10.85 8.50 0.42
CA MET A 287 10.69 7.60 -0.72
C MET A 287 11.61 6.40 -0.59
N ARG A 288 11.18 5.29 -1.22
CA ARG A 288 11.97 4.07 -1.31
C ARG A 288 12.83 4.13 -2.57
N LEU A 289 14.09 3.75 -2.45
CA LEU A 289 15.04 3.75 -3.59
C LEU A 289 15.19 2.38 -4.25
N VAL A 290 14.74 1.31 -3.58
CA VAL A 290 14.85 -0.08 -4.05
C VAL A 290 13.48 -0.76 -3.91
N GLU A 291 13.13 -1.63 -4.85
CA GLU A 291 11.94 -2.47 -4.72
C GLU A 291 12.05 -3.38 -3.49
N TRP A 292 10.94 -3.51 -2.78
CA TRP A 292 10.89 -4.28 -1.55
C TRP A 292 10.45 -5.72 -1.86
N TYR A 293 11.35 -6.66 -1.62
CA TYR A 293 10.99 -8.08 -1.55
C TYR A 293 10.69 -8.40 -0.09
N ALA A 294 9.57 -9.05 0.18
CA ALA A 294 9.29 -9.56 1.52
C ALA A 294 10.43 -10.52 1.92
N PRO A 295 10.94 -10.45 3.16
CA PRO A 295 12.08 -11.30 3.58
C PRO A 295 11.80 -12.80 3.51
N ASP A 296 10.54 -13.22 3.35
CA ASP A 296 10.10 -14.62 3.26
C ASP A 296 9.68 -15.05 1.84
N GLU A 297 9.79 -14.18 0.82
CA GLU A 297 9.64 -14.65 -0.56
C GLU A 297 10.93 -15.39 -0.97
N PRO A 298 10.82 -16.66 -1.41
CA PRO A 298 11.98 -17.36 -1.95
C PRO A 298 12.51 -16.57 -3.15
N GLU A 299 13.82 -16.31 -3.17
CA GLU A 299 14.47 -15.68 -4.33
C GLU A 299 13.95 -16.37 -5.61
N PRO A 300 13.51 -15.60 -6.63
CA PRO A 300 13.13 -16.22 -7.89
C PRO A 300 14.29 -17.09 -8.36
N PRO A 301 14.03 -18.29 -8.91
CA PRO A 301 15.08 -19.19 -9.33
C PRO A 301 16.01 -18.44 -10.28
N ARG A 302 17.30 -18.35 -9.92
CA ARG A 302 18.32 -17.74 -10.76
C ARG A 302 18.26 -18.39 -12.13
N SER A 303 18.18 -17.57 -13.16
CA SER A 303 18.18 -18.08 -14.53
C SER A 303 19.46 -18.91 -14.76
N PRO A 304 19.40 -20.04 -15.49
CA PRO A 304 20.53 -20.94 -15.70
C PRO A 304 21.73 -20.33 -16.46
N GLU A 305 21.65 -19.07 -16.85
CA GLU A 305 22.67 -18.38 -17.66
C GLU A 305 23.77 -17.68 -16.84
N GLU A 306 23.65 -17.59 -15.52
CA GLU A 306 24.69 -16.96 -14.69
C GLU A 306 25.78 -17.92 -14.16
N ASP A 307 25.71 -19.21 -14.53
CA ASP A 307 26.72 -20.21 -14.15
C ASP A 307 27.79 -20.39 -15.25
N VAL A 308 28.18 -19.29 -15.91
CA VAL A 308 29.33 -19.30 -16.80
C VAL A 308 30.60 -19.09 -15.98
N SER A 309 31.08 -20.21 -15.46
CA SER A 309 32.51 -20.55 -15.20
C SER A 309 33.50 -19.37 -15.22
N GLU A 310 33.91 -18.94 -14.03
CA GLU A 310 35.25 -18.37 -13.88
C GLU A 310 36.31 -19.39 -14.36
N PRO A 311 37.25 -19.00 -15.24
CA PRO A 311 38.32 -19.89 -15.63
C PRO A 311 39.31 -20.04 -14.48
N LYS A 312 39.41 -21.26 -13.97
CA LYS A 312 40.50 -21.72 -13.11
C LYS A 312 41.81 -21.73 -13.93
N GLU A 313 42.48 -20.61 -14.02
CA GLU A 313 43.90 -20.59 -14.42
C GLU A 313 44.56 -19.35 -13.79
N LEU A 314 45.31 -19.61 -12.71
CA LEU A 314 46.63 -19.02 -12.41
C LEU A 314 47.00 -19.29 -10.92
N ARG A 315 47.23 -20.59 -10.63
CA ARG A 315 48.17 -20.97 -9.59
C ARG A 315 49.20 -21.86 -10.20
N ARG A 316 50.30 -21.27 -10.70
CA ARG A 316 51.65 -21.85 -10.81
C ARG A 316 52.63 -20.75 -11.22
N ARG A 317 53.30 -20.15 -10.30
CA ARG A 317 54.74 -20.00 -10.07
C ARG A 317 54.97 -18.88 -9.07
#